data_b59b8c7cd3ecf7b42c1dd4beb832f59b
#
_entry.id   b59b8c7cd3ecf7b42c1dd4beb832f59b
#
_cell.length_a   1.000
_cell.length_b   1.000
_cell.length_c   1.000
_cell.angle_alpha   90.00
_cell.angle_beta   90.00
_cell.angle_gamma   90.00
#
_symmetry.space_group_name_H-M   'P 1'
#
loop_
_entity.id
_entity.type
_entity.pdbx_description
1 polymer ?
#
loop_
_entity_poly.entity_id
_entity_poly.type
_entity_poly.pdbx_seq_one_letter_code
_entity_poly.pdbx_strand_id
1 'polypeptide(L)'
;MKPATRNEAGKVRIIGGRWRGTRLSVPNSPGLRPSSDRVRETLFNWLMPVLPGARVLDLFAGTGALGLEAVSRGAAKAVLVERDPALAQHLRDTSTRLSAQDQVEVVQADVVAWLQRQPAGSFDLALVDPPFGAQLWQPALAALLPHLAPDAWLYVESPVELTPPLPPDWVLHREGHTREVRFALYRAPSRQAADTLNGDASMAVPE
;
A
#
# COMPACT_ATOMS: atom_id res chain seq x y z
N MET A 1 6.88 -11.88 43.88
CA MET A 1 7.33 -11.55 42.51
C MET A 1 6.20 -11.91 41.55
N LYS A 2 5.48 -10.91 41.00
CA LYS A 2 4.45 -11.16 39.95
C LYS A 2 5.17 -11.46 38.63
N PRO A 3 4.78 -12.50 37.88
CA PRO A 3 5.36 -12.74 36.57
C PRO A 3 4.99 -11.57 35.63
N ALA A 4 5.99 -11.10 34.88
CA ALA A 4 5.80 -10.07 33.87
C ALA A 4 4.70 -10.53 32.88
N THR A 5 3.69 -9.68 32.70
CA THR A 5 2.63 -9.87 31.72
C THR A 5 3.26 -10.09 30.33
N ARG A 6 3.06 -11.28 29.78
CA ARG A 6 3.30 -11.55 28.37
C ARG A 6 2.55 -10.47 27.57
N ASN A 7 3.31 -9.61 26.91
CA ASN A 7 2.76 -8.68 25.92
C ASN A 7 2.01 -9.54 24.89
N GLU A 8 0.68 -9.48 24.90
CA GLU A 8 -0.11 -10.19 23.87
C GLU A 8 0.26 -9.55 22.52
N ALA A 9 0.95 -10.33 21.69
CA ALA A 9 1.20 -9.94 20.30
C ALA A 9 -0.14 -9.55 19.67
N GLY A 10 -0.24 -8.32 19.15
CA GLY A 10 -1.47 -7.81 18.57
C GLY A 10 -2.00 -8.78 17.51
N LYS A 11 -3.28 -9.06 17.50
CA LYS A 11 -3.91 -9.96 16.53
C LYS A 11 -4.57 -9.10 15.47
N VAL A 12 -4.03 -9.14 14.25
CA VAL A 12 -4.67 -8.57 13.05
C VAL A 12 -5.47 -9.67 12.38
N ARG A 13 -6.61 -9.33 11.79
CA ARG A 13 -7.42 -10.28 11.02
C ARG A 13 -7.75 -9.72 9.65
N ILE A 14 -7.95 -10.60 8.68
CA ILE A 14 -8.55 -10.26 7.38
C ILE A 14 -10.06 -10.01 7.61
N ILE A 15 -10.56 -8.85 7.16
CA ILE A 15 -11.91 -8.37 7.48
C ILE A 15 -12.92 -8.84 6.45
N GLY A 16 -12.52 -8.96 5.18
CA GLY A 16 -13.42 -9.29 4.08
C GLY A 16 -12.87 -10.28 3.07
N GLY A 17 -13.69 -10.62 2.08
CA GLY A 17 -13.31 -11.52 1.00
C GLY A 17 -13.20 -12.99 1.40
N ARG A 18 -12.50 -13.77 0.56
CA ARG A 18 -12.41 -15.24 0.69
C ARG A 18 -11.71 -15.74 1.96
N TRP A 19 -10.82 -14.90 2.55
CA TRP A 19 -10.10 -15.24 3.78
C TRP A 19 -10.65 -14.52 5.01
N ARG A 20 -11.86 -13.99 4.96
CA ARG A 20 -12.50 -13.28 6.08
C ARG A 20 -12.37 -14.05 7.39
N GLY A 21 -11.99 -13.35 8.46
CA GLY A 21 -11.82 -13.91 9.79
C GLY A 21 -10.47 -14.59 10.05
N THR A 22 -9.63 -14.78 9.02
CA THR A 22 -8.28 -15.35 9.20
C THR A 22 -7.43 -14.41 10.03
N ARG A 23 -6.82 -14.96 11.07
CA ARG A 23 -5.90 -14.24 11.95
C ARG A 23 -4.49 -14.23 11.35
N LEU A 24 -3.93 -13.04 11.26
CA LEU A 24 -2.53 -12.81 10.93
C LEU A 24 -1.77 -12.65 12.24
N SER A 25 -0.71 -13.41 12.42
CA SER A 25 0.17 -13.24 13.56
C SER A 25 0.93 -11.92 13.39
N VAL A 26 1.06 -11.16 14.46
CA VAL A 26 1.89 -9.96 14.49
C VAL A 26 3.18 -10.35 15.21
N PRO A 27 4.29 -10.53 14.50
CA PRO A 27 5.57 -10.75 15.15
C PRO A 27 5.90 -9.54 16.05
N ASN A 28 6.57 -9.80 17.18
CA ASN A 28 7.08 -8.73 18.04
C ASN A 28 8.21 -8.00 17.31
N SER A 29 7.86 -7.04 16.46
CA SER A 29 8.83 -6.17 15.78
C SER A 29 8.65 -4.73 16.26
N PRO A 30 9.72 -4.06 16.74
CA PRO A 30 9.66 -2.66 17.15
C PRO A 30 9.14 -1.78 16.00
N GLY A 31 8.14 -0.96 16.27
CA GLY A 31 7.55 -0.05 15.28
C GLY A 31 6.44 -0.64 14.42
N LEU A 32 6.14 -1.93 14.51
CA LEU A 32 5.01 -2.54 13.83
C LEU A 32 3.70 -2.14 14.54
N ARG A 33 2.96 -1.21 13.92
CA ARG A 33 1.67 -0.71 14.41
C ARG A 33 0.61 -0.99 13.35
N PRO A 34 -0.11 -2.10 13.43
CA PRO A 34 -1.13 -2.41 12.42
C PRO A 34 -2.21 -1.32 12.40
N SER A 35 -2.60 -0.87 11.21
CA SER A 35 -3.77 -0.02 11.04
C SER A 35 -4.99 -0.68 11.67
N SER A 36 -5.79 0.12 12.39
CA SER A 36 -6.96 -0.43 13.09
C SER A 36 -7.93 -1.11 12.13
N ASP A 37 -8.66 -2.11 12.61
CA ASP A 37 -9.71 -2.80 11.84
C ASP A 37 -10.67 -1.78 11.18
N ARG A 38 -11.02 -0.71 11.89
CA ARG A 38 -11.92 0.35 11.41
C ARG A 38 -11.34 1.12 10.22
N VAL A 39 -10.06 1.51 10.28
CA VAL A 39 -9.38 2.21 9.18
C VAL A 39 -9.34 1.31 7.96
N ARG A 40 -8.94 0.06 8.13
CA ARG A 40 -8.88 -0.92 7.04
C ARG A 40 -10.26 -1.20 6.43
N GLU A 41 -11.30 -1.33 7.25
CA GLU A 41 -12.68 -1.49 6.76
C GLU A 41 -13.12 -0.28 5.92
N THR A 42 -12.84 0.93 6.38
CA THR A 42 -13.14 2.16 5.65
C THR A 42 -12.39 2.19 4.30
N LEU A 43 -11.09 1.92 4.31
CA LEU A 43 -10.26 1.84 3.10
C LEU A 43 -10.84 0.85 2.09
N PHE A 44 -11.08 -0.38 2.53
CA PHE A 44 -11.55 -1.43 1.61
C PHE A 44 -12.99 -1.23 1.12
N ASN A 45 -13.82 -0.47 1.85
CA ASN A 45 -15.11 0.00 1.34
C ASN A 45 -14.91 1.04 0.21
N TRP A 46 -13.92 1.93 0.32
CA TRP A 46 -13.58 2.86 -0.76
C TRP A 46 -13.01 2.17 -1.99
N LEU A 47 -12.20 1.12 -1.77
CA LEU A 47 -11.53 0.36 -2.84
C LEU A 47 -12.41 -0.70 -3.50
N MET A 48 -13.58 -1.01 -2.94
CA MET A 48 -14.44 -2.10 -3.43
C MET A 48 -14.66 -2.10 -4.95
N PRO A 49 -14.93 -0.95 -5.62
CA PRO A 49 -15.16 -0.94 -7.06
C PRO A 49 -13.89 -1.12 -7.92
N VAL A 50 -12.69 -0.97 -7.32
CA VAL A 50 -11.42 -0.97 -8.08
C VAL A 50 -10.54 -2.18 -7.80
N LEU A 51 -10.86 -2.96 -6.77
CA LEU A 51 -10.07 -4.15 -6.40
C LEU A 51 -10.19 -5.33 -7.38
N PRO A 52 -11.37 -5.65 -7.96
CA PRO A 52 -11.48 -6.82 -8.83
C PRO A 52 -10.50 -6.74 -10.01
N GLY A 53 -9.59 -7.72 -10.09
CA GLY A 53 -8.59 -7.79 -11.15
C GLY A 53 -7.38 -6.87 -11.00
N ALA A 54 -7.32 -6.02 -9.98
CA ALA A 54 -6.23 -5.06 -9.77
C ALA A 54 -4.89 -5.73 -9.47
N ARG A 55 -3.80 -5.11 -9.95
CA ARG A 55 -2.41 -5.39 -9.58
C ARG A 55 -2.04 -4.45 -8.44
N VAL A 56 -1.88 -4.99 -7.25
CA VAL A 56 -1.68 -4.23 -6.02
C VAL A 56 -0.23 -4.27 -5.59
N LEU A 57 0.29 -3.14 -5.12
CA LEU A 57 1.60 -3.02 -4.49
C LEU A 57 1.42 -2.55 -3.04
N ASP A 58 1.88 -3.36 -2.09
CA ASP A 58 1.96 -3.01 -0.67
C ASP A 58 3.44 -2.74 -0.34
N LEU A 59 3.80 -1.45 -0.22
CA LEU A 59 5.21 -1.02 -0.13
C LEU A 59 5.85 -1.24 1.22
N PHE A 60 5.05 -1.35 2.27
CA PHE A 60 5.52 -1.53 3.65
C PHE A 60 4.67 -2.61 4.32
N ALA A 61 4.79 -3.83 3.80
CA ALA A 61 3.80 -4.86 4.02
C ALA A 61 3.63 -5.29 5.49
N GLY A 62 4.68 -5.26 6.31
CA GLY A 62 4.61 -5.60 7.72
C GLY A 62 3.95 -6.97 7.96
N THR A 63 2.74 -6.98 8.51
CA THR A 63 1.95 -8.21 8.70
C THR A 63 1.25 -8.72 7.44
N GLY A 64 1.27 -7.97 6.35
CA GLY A 64 0.53 -8.22 5.13
C GLY A 64 -0.96 -7.87 5.21
N ALA A 65 -1.38 -7.14 6.25
CA ALA A 65 -2.80 -6.87 6.50
C ALA A 65 -3.49 -6.17 5.33
N LEU A 66 -2.82 -5.25 4.64
CA LEU A 66 -3.39 -4.53 3.50
C LEU A 66 -3.31 -5.35 2.21
N GLY A 67 -2.14 -5.84 1.83
CA GLY A 67 -1.95 -6.58 0.58
C GLY A 67 -2.72 -7.91 0.55
N LEU A 68 -2.73 -8.67 1.65
CA LEU A 68 -3.50 -9.91 1.74
C LEU A 68 -5.02 -9.66 1.73
N GLU A 69 -5.48 -8.58 2.38
CA GLU A 69 -6.89 -8.17 2.33
C GLU A 69 -7.31 -7.81 0.90
N ALA A 70 -6.46 -7.10 0.14
CA ALA A 70 -6.72 -6.75 -1.25
C ALA A 70 -6.95 -7.99 -2.11
N VAL A 71 -6.08 -9.00 -2.00
CA VAL A 71 -6.24 -10.28 -2.72
C VAL A 71 -7.45 -11.05 -2.21
N SER A 72 -7.71 -11.05 -0.90
CA SER A 72 -8.91 -11.66 -0.32
C SER A 72 -10.19 -11.12 -0.94
N ARG A 73 -10.21 -9.83 -1.30
CA ARG A 73 -11.36 -9.12 -1.88
C ARG A 73 -11.38 -9.07 -3.42
N GLY A 74 -10.47 -9.76 -4.09
CA GLY A 74 -10.55 -9.97 -5.54
C GLY A 74 -9.47 -9.28 -6.38
N ALA A 75 -8.44 -8.69 -5.77
CA ALA A 75 -7.26 -8.27 -6.52
C ALA A 75 -6.64 -9.48 -7.24
N ALA A 76 -6.17 -9.29 -8.47
CA ALA A 76 -5.57 -10.36 -9.26
C ALA A 76 -4.22 -10.78 -8.69
N LYS A 77 -3.41 -9.78 -8.29
CA LYS A 77 -2.09 -9.98 -7.71
C LYS A 77 -1.79 -8.92 -6.66
N ALA A 78 -0.97 -9.28 -5.67
CA ALA A 78 -0.34 -8.33 -4.76
C ALA A 78 1.16 -8.62 -4.65
N VAL A 79 1.98 -7.58 -4.76
CA VAL A 79 3.40 -7.60 -4.41
C VAL A 79 3.54 -6.93 -3.05
N LEU A 80 4.08 -7.67 -2.09
CA LEU A 80 4.30 -7.25 -0.71
C LEU A 80 5.80 -7.00 -0.50
N VAL A 81 6.19 -5.75 -0.36
CA VAL A 81 7.59 -5.38 -0.11
C VAL A 81 7.81 -5.21 1.39
N GLU A 82 8.77 -5.94 1.93
CA GLU A 82 9.13 -5.89 3.34
C GLU A 82 10.65 -5.95 3.49
N ARG A 83 11.20 -5.02 4.27
CA ARG A 83 12.66 -4.95 4.48
C ARG A 83 13.15 -5.95 5.52
N ASP A 84 12.37 -6.16 6.56
CA ASP A 84 12.74 -7.07 7.65
C ASP A 84 12.66 -8.53 7.17
N PRO A 85 13.76 -9.31 7.26
CA PRO A 85 13.79 -10.68 6.77
C PRO A 85 12.85 -11.63 7.54
N ALA A 86 12.64 -11.38 8.83
CA ALA A 86 11.75 -12.23 9.64
C ALA A 86 10.28 -11.97 9.29
N LEU A 87 9.90 -10.69 9.07
CA LEU A 87 8.57 -10.33 8.58
C LEU A 87 8.33 -10.84 7.17
N ALA A 88 9.30 -10.70 6.26
CA ALA A 88 9.20 -11.21 4.90
C ALA A 88 9.02 -12.74 4.88
N GLN A 89 9.75 -13.48 5.73
CA GLN A 89 9.55 -14.93 5.85
C GLN A 89 8.16 -15.26 6.41
N HIS A 90 7.70 -14.54 7.43
CA HIS A 90 6.37 -14.70 7.98
C HIS A 90 5.26 -14.46 6.95
N LEU A 91 5.44 -13.47 6.04
CA LEU A 91 4.52 -13.22 4.93
C LEU A 91 4.48 -14.39 3.95
N ARG A 92 5.64 -15.00 3.61
CA ARG A 92 5.70 -16.19 2.74
C ARG A 92 4.99 -17.37 3.36
N ASP A 93 5.20 -17.62 4.65
CA ASP A 93 4.54 -18.70 5.40
C ASP A 93 3.03 -18.48 5.44
N THR A 94 2.60 -17.22 5.62
CA THR A 94 1.18 -16.85 5.62
C THR A 94 0.58 -17.04 4.22
N SER A 95 1.27 -16.62 3.15
CA SER A 95 0.85 -16.82 1.76
C SER A 95 0.67 -18.30 1.45
N THR A 96 1.62 -19.14 1.89
CA THR A 96 1.53 -20.60 1.74
C THR A 96 0.34 -21.18 2.49
N ARG A 97 0.12 -20.79 3.74
CA ARG A 97 -1.01 -21.24 4.55
C ARG A 97 -2.36 -20.85 3.95
N LEU A 98 -2.43 -19.73 3.23
CA LEU A 98 -3.62 -19.25 2.54
C LEU A 98 -3.77 -19.82 1.12
N SER A 99 -2.82 -20.64 0.65
CA SER A 99 -2.73 -21.11 -0.75
C SER A 99 -2.79 -19.95 -1.74
N ALA A 100 -2.00 -18.90 -1.46
CA ALA A 100 -2.02 -17.62 -2.16
C ALA A 100 -0.79 -17.36 -3.03
N GLN A 101 0.14 -18.32 -3.16
CA GLN A 101 1.47 -18.12 -3.78
C GLN A 101 1.39 -17.67 -5.24
N ASP A 102 0.34 -18.04 -5.97
CA ASP A 102 0.12 -17.63 -7.36
C ASP A 102 -0.33 -16.17 -7.48
N GLN A 103 -0.87 -15.59 -6.39
CA GLN A 103 -1.42 -14.23 -6.36
C GLN A 103 -0.66 -13.27 -5.46
N VAL A 104 0.18 -13.78 -4.57
CA VAL A 104 0.93 -12.97 -3.59
C VAL A 104 2.42 -13.24 -3.75
N GLU A 105 3.12 -12.22 -4.20
CA GLU A 105 4.59 -12.19 -4.26
C GLU A 105 5.14 -11.45 -3.06
N VAL A 106 6.07 -12.06 -2.31
CA VAL A 106 6.74 -11.43 -1.17
C VAL A 106 8.17 -11.11 -1.52
N VAL A 107 8.48 -9.83 -1.54
CA VAL A 107 9.81 -9.28 -1.84
C VAL A 107 10.48 -8.80 -0.56
N GLN A 108 11.62 -9.40 -0.22
CA GLN A 108 12.48 -8.88 0.85
C GLN A 108 13.44 -7.87 0.27
N ALA A 109 13.17 -6.57 0.47
CA ALA A 109 14.02 -5.50 -0.08
C ALA A 109 13.77 -4.16 0.62
N ASP A 110 14.71 -3.24 0.44
CA ASP A 110 14.44 -1.81 0.60
C ASP A 110 13.53 -1.32 -0.53
N VAL A 111 12.50 -0.55 -0.16
CA VAL A 111 11.45 -0.08 -1.09
C VAL A 111 12.02 0.72 -2.26
N VAL A 112 12.86 1.71 -1.97
CA VAL A 112 13.39 2.61 -3.02
C VAL A 112 14.31 1.86 -3.96
N ALA A 113 15.22 1.05 -3.42
CA ALA A 113 16.15 0.24 -4.21
C ALA A 113 15.44 -0.81 -5.07
N TRP A 114 14.33 -1.35 -4.59
CA TRP A 114 13.53 -2.32 -5.34
C TRP A 114 12.76 -1.65 -6.47
N LEU A 115 12.08 -0.53 -6.20
CA LEU A 115 11.31 0.23 -7.20
C LEU A 115 12.16 0.62 -8.41
N GLN A 116 13.41 1.03 -8.21
CA GLN A 116 14.33 1.41 -9.30
C GLN A 116 14.54 0.32 -10.37
N ARG A 117 14.17 -0.93 -10.08
CA ARG A 117 14.33 -2.09 -10.97
C ARG A 117 13.01 -2.55 -11.59
N GLN A 118 11.89 -1.91 -11.24
CA GLN A 118 10.58 -2.31 -11.73
C GLN A 118 10.23 -1.61 -13.05
N PRO A 119 9.47 -2.24 -13.94
CA PRO A 119 8.94 -1.57 -15.12
C PRO A 119 7.91 -0.50 -14.74
N ALA A 120 7.82 0.55 -15.56
CA ALA A 120 6.82 1.59 -15.41
C ALA A 120 5.39 1.06 -15.63
N GLY A 121 4.40 1.71 -15.00
CA GLY A 121 2.98 1.41 -15.23
C GLY A 121 2.52 0.01 -14.80
N SER A 122 3.22 -0.59 -13.82
CA SER A 122 3.01 -2.00 -13.44
C SER A 122 1.84 -2.22 -12.49
N PHE A 123 1.40 -1.18 -11.74
CA PHE A 123 0.44 -1.32 -10.65
C PHE A 123 -0.77 -0.42 -10.80
N ASP A 124 -1.94 -0.97 -10.49
CA ASP A 124 -3.23 -0.28 -10.56
C ASP A 124 -3.61 0.33 -9.20
N LEU A 125 -3.05 -0.20 -8.11
CA LEU A 125 -3.22 0.29 -6.75
C LEU A 125 -1.90 0.15 -5.97
N ALA A 126 -1.47 1.22 -5.31
CA ALA A 126 -0.41 1.18 -4.32
C ALA A 126 -0.92 1.52 -2.92
N LEU A 127 -0.40 0.80 -1.92
CA LEU A 127 -0.65 0.97 -0.49
C LEU A 127 0.65 1.41 0.17
N VAL A 128 0.65 2.60 0.80
CA VAL A 128 1.84 3.26 1.35
C VAL A 128 1.57 3.60 2.82
N ASP A 129 2.06 2.74 3.71
CA ASP A 129 1.95 2.88 5.17
C ASP A 129 3.32 2.69 5.84
N PRO A 130 4.27 3.63 5.65
CA PRO A 130 5.60 3.52 6.22
C PRO A 130 5.61 3.72 7.73
N PRO A 131 6.62 3.18 8.45
CA PRO A 131 6.83 3.47 9.86
C PRO A 131 6.98 4.99 10.10
N PHE A 132 6.15 5.57 10.96
CA PHE A 132 6.05 7.04 11.14
C PHE A 132 7.35 7.73 11.54
N GLY A 133 8.24 7.07 12.27
CA GLY A 133 9.53 7.62 12.66
C GLY A 133 10.60 7.69 11.56
N ALA A 134 10.36 7.08 10.40
CA ALA A 134 11.40 6.87 9.40
C ALA A 134 11.45 7.92 8.27
N GLN A 135 10.52 8.88 8.23
CA GLN A 135 10.42 9.94 7.20
C GLN A 135 10.50 9.43 5.75
N LEU A 136 9.88 8.29 5.46
CA LEU A 136 10.01 7.58 4.19
C LEU A 136 9.01 8.03 3.12
N TRP A 137 8.03 8.90 3.43
CA TRP A 137 6.98 9.28 2.46
C TRP A 137 7.56 9.91 1.20
N GLN A 138 8.43 10.93 1.33
CA GLN A 138 8.98 11.62 0.19
C GLN A 138 9.81 10.71 -0.72
N PRO A 139 10.82 9.97 -0.25
CA PRO A 139 11.61 9.11 -1.12
C PRO A 139 10.80 7.93 -1.68
N ALA A 140 9.88 7.36 -0.91
CA ALA A 140 9.04 6.26 -1.37
C ALA A 140 8.05 6.70 -2.44
N LEU A 141 7.35 7.82 -2.25
CA LEU A 141 6.41 8.35 -3.25
C LEU A 141 7.14 8.77 -4.52
N ALA A 142 8.26 9.50 -4.42
CA ALA A 142 9.04 9.88 -5.59
C ALA A 142 9.50 8.67 -6.43
N ALA A 143 9.92 7.58 -5.76
CA ALA A 143 10.31 6.35 -6.43
C ALA A 143 9.11 5.56 -6.98
N LEU A 144 7.93 5.61 -6.32
CA LEU A 144 6.75 4.82 -6.67
C LEU A 144 6.01 5.33 -7.90
N LEU A 145 5.81 6.66 -8.00
CA LEU A 145 4.88 7.25 -8.97
C LEU A 145 5.08 6.80 -10.43
N PRO A 146 6.33 6.63 -10.95
CA PRO A 146 6.56 6.13 -12.31
C PRO A 146 6.06 4.71 -12.57
N HIS A 147 5.85 3.92 -11.51
CA HIS A 147 5.43 2.51 -11.60
C HIS A 147 3.93 2.30 -11.52
N LEU A 148 3.17 3.38 -11.29
CA LEU A 148 1.72 3.34 -11.27
C LEU A 148 1.16 3.48 -12.69
N ALA A 149 0.12 2.70 -12.97
CA ALA A 149 -0.60 2.78 -14.22
C ALA A 149 -1.34 4.14 -14.35
N PRO A 150 -1.68 4.60 -15.55
CA PRO A 150 -2.66 5.66 -15.73
C PRO A 150 -3.97 5.30 -15.01
N ASP A 151 -4.63 6.29 -14.42
CA ASP A 151 -5.84 6.09 -13.59
C ASP A 151 -5.64 5.23 -12.32
N ALA A 152 -4.40 4.95 -11.93
CA ALA A 152 -4.10 4.17 -10.74
C ALA A 152 -4.61 4.85 -9.45
N TRP A 153 -4.74 4.03 -8.43
CA TRP A 153 -5.11 4.47 -7.09
C TRP A 153 -3.90 4.42 -6.16
N LEU A 154 -3.81 5.41 -5.29
CA LEU A 154 -2.75 5.51 -4.28
C LEU A 154 -3.37 5.74 -2.91
N TYR A 155 -3.20 4.80 -2.02
CA TYR A 155 -3.53 4.95 -0.61
C TYR A 155 -2.28 5.32 0.19
N VAL A 156 -2.40 6.33 1.05
CA VAL A 156 -1.32 6.77 1.93
C VAL A 156 -1.83 6.92 3.36
N GLU A 157 -1.17 6.26 4.30
CA GLU A 157 -1.26 6.57 5.74
C GLU A 157 -0.11 7.47 6.14
N SER A 158 -0.40 8.50 6.93
CA SER A 158 0.59 9.46 7.42
C SER A 158 0.20 10.02 8.78
N PRO A 159 1.13 10.61 9.56
CA PRO A 159 0.76 11.48 10.67
C PRO A 159 -0.20 12.57 10.22
N VAL A 160 -1.10 13.01 11.11
CA VAL A 160 -2.15 14.01 10.77
C VAL A 160 -1.54 15.30 10.22
N GLU A 161 -0.37 15.70 10.72
CA GLU A 161 0.31 16.93 10.35
C GLU A 161 1.04 16.85 9.01
N LEU A 162 1.20 15.63 8.45
CA LEU A 162 1.95 15.43 7.22
C LEU A 162 1.01 15.35 6.00
N THR A 163 1.20 16.27 5.06
CA THR A 163 0.60 16.18 3.73
C THR A 163 1.57 15.44 2.81
N PRO A 164 1.18 14.28 2.24
CA PRO A 164 2.04 13.56 1.31
C PRO A 164 2.47 14.41 0.13
N PRO A 165 3.76 14.44 -0.25
CA PRO A 165 4.27 15.22 -1.37
C PRO A 165 3.90 14.54 -2.70
N LEU A 166 2.72 14.84 -3.21
CA LEU A 166 2.24 14.35 -4.50
C LEU A 166 2.27 15.46 -5.56
N PRO A 167 2.47 15.11 -6.85
CA PRO A 167 2.29 16.06 -7.94
C PRO A 167 0.88 16.67 -7.96
N PRO A 168 0.71 17.90 -8.46
CA PRO A 168 -0.56 18.63 -8.39
C PRO A 168 -1.70 18.01 -9.23
N ASP A 169 -1.38 17.13 -10.16
CA ASP A 169 -2.31 16.40 -11.00
C ASP A 169 -2.89 15.13 -10.33
N TRP A 170 -2.38 14.76 -9.14
CA TRP A 170 -2.97 13.70 -8.32
C TRP A 170 -4.17 14.24 -7.54
N VAL A 171 -5.33 13.65 -7.76
CA VAL A 171 -6.59 14.13 -7.17
C VAL A 171 -6.90 13.38 -5.88
N LEU A 172 -7.07 14.10 -4.78
CA LEU A 172 -7.61 13.54 -3.55
C LEU A 172 -9.05 13.08 -3.79
N HIS A 173 -9.30 11.79 -3.63
CA HIS A 173 -10.62 11.20 -3.82
C HIS A 173 -11.40 11.06 -2.51
N ARG A 174 -10.73 10.54 -1.47
CA ARG A 174 -11.29 10.38 -0.13
C ARG A 174 -10.22 10.52 0.93
N GLU A 175 -10.61 10.97 2.10
CA GLU A 175 -9.73 10.96 3.28
C GLU A 175 -10.52 10.69 4.56
N GLY A 176 -9.79 10.25 5.57
CA GLY A 176 -10.29 10.08 6.92
C GLY A 176 -9.18 10.31 7.93
N HIS A 177 -9.58 10.51 9.18
CA HIS A 177 -8.67 10.80 10.27
C HIS A 177 -8.99 9.94 11.49
N THR A 178 -7.94 9.54 12.18
CA THR A 178 -7.98 9.18 13.60
C THR A 178 -7.35 10.33 14.40
N ARG A 179 -7.10 10.13 15.67
CA ARG A 179 -6.41 11.13 16.49
C ARG A 179 -4.97 11.39 16.02
N GLU A 180 -4.29 10.38 15.49
CA GLU A 180 -2.86 10.42 15.18
C GLU A 180 -2.55 10.16 13.70
N VAL A 181 -3.51 9.63 12.95
CA VAL A 181 -3.31 9.13 11.58
C VAL A 181 -4.28 9.79 10.62
N ARG A 182 -3.75 10.35 9.57
CA ARG A 182 -4.48 10.69 8.35
C ARG A 182 -4.33 9.53 7.36
N PHE A 183 -5.43 9.08 6.77
CA PHE A 183 -5.43 8.09 5.71
C PHE A 183 -6.22 8.62 4.52
N ALA A 184 -5.61 8.57 3.36
CA ALA A 184 -6.15 9.21 2.16
C ALA A 184 -5.98 8.33 0.92
N LEU A 185 -6.98 8.41 0.05
CA LEU A 185 -7.00 7.74 -1.24
C LEU A 185 -6.95 8.79 -2.35
N TYR A 186 -5.96 8.68 -3.21
CA TYR A 186 -5.73 9.55 -4.34
C TYR A 186 -5.93 8.78 -5.65
N ARG A 187 -6.22 9.51 -6.72
CA ARG A 187 -6.31 8.99 -8.08
C ARG A 187 -5.26 9.66 -8.97
N ALA A 188 -4.55 8.86 -9.74
CA ALA A 188 -3.63 9.33 -10.76
C ALA A 188 -4.38 10.08 -11.88
N PRO A 189 -3.71 11.00 -12.61
CA PRO A 189 -4.27 11.62 -13.79
C PRO A 189 -4.64 10.57 -14.86
N SER A 190 -5.73 10.83 -15.58
CA SER A 190 -6.12 9.97 -16.70
C SER A 190 -5.18 10.17 -17.90
N ARG A 191 -5.05 9.15 -18.75
CA ARG A 191 -4.28 9.26 -20.00
C ARG A 191 -4.67 10.47 -20.85
N GLN A 192 -5.95 10.80 -20.91
CA GLN A 192 -6.45 11.95 -21.71
C GLN A 192 -5.93 13.30 -21.20
N ALA A 193 -5.71 13.47 -19.89
CA ALA A 193 -5.14 14.67 -19.32
C ALA A 193 -3.64 14.82 -19.60
N ALA A 194 -2.90 13.73 -19.65
CA ALA A 194 -1.45 13.74 -19.94
C ALA A 194 -1.14 14.11 -21.41
N ASP A 195 -1.96 13.67 -22.35
CA ASP A 195 -1.79 13.97 -23.78
C ASP A 195 -2.09 15.45 -24.10
N THR A 196 -2.99 16.08 -23.37
CA THR A 196 -3.34 17.50 -23.55
C THR A 196 -2.21 18.43 -23.11
N LEU A 197 -1.47 18.07 -22.06
CA LEU A 197 -0.34 18.86 -21.56
C LEU A 197 0.92 18.75 -22.44
N ASN A 198 1.10 17.63 -23.15
CA ASN A 198 2.21 17.42 -24.07
C ASN A 198 1.94 17.92 -25.52
N GLY A 199 0.65 18.10 -25.88
CA GLY A 199 0.25 18.59 -27.21
C GLY A 199 0.43 20.08 -27.43
N ASP A 200 0.45 20.88 -26.38
CA ASP A 200 0.53 22.36 -26.48
C ASP A 200 1.97 22.90 -26.56
N ALA A 201 2.97 22.05 -26.34
CA ALA A 201 4.38 22.45 -26.41
C ALA A 201 4.99 22.36 -27.82
N SER A 202 4.25 21.87 -28.84
CA SER A 202 4.78 21.62 -30.19
C SER A 202 4.37 22.65 -31.24
N MET A 203 3.67 23.72 -30.89
CA MET A 203 3.22 24.76 -31.84
C MET A 203 3.73 26.16 -31.51
N ALA A 204 5.05 26.35 -31.42
CA ALA A 204 5.63 27.69 -31.43
C ALA A 204 7.04 27.64 -32.04
N VAL A 205 7.10 27.59 -33.38
CA VAL A 205 8.25 28.11 -34.13
C VAL A 205 7.67 29.15 -35.08
N PRO A 206 7.84 30.44 -34.85
CA PRO A 206 7.65 31.45 -35.90
C PRO A 206 8.96 31.55 -36.72
N GLU A 207 8.77 31.66 -38.02
CA GLU A 207 9.79 32.07 -39.00
C GLU A 207 10.38 33.43 -38.69
#